data_e435f7522d8429aefaef4e50d6d56f57
#
_entry.id   e435f7522d8429aefaef4e50d6d56f57
#
_cell.length_a   1.000
_cell.length_b   1.000
_cell.length_c   1.000
_cell.angle_alpha   90.00
_cell.angle_beta   90.00
_cell.angle_gamma   90.00
#
_symmetry.space_group_name_H-M   'P 1'
#
loop_
_entity.id
_entity.type
_entity.pdbx_description
1 polymer ?
#
loop_
_entity_poly.entity_id
_entity_poly.type
_entity_poly.pdbx_seq_one_letter_code
_entity_poly.pdbx_strand_id
1 'polypeptide(L)'
;RYSNEKIEARLGLQKIVFGPTQILRPLSWFDTFDIKNPTGQTDGVEALRVRWFPSNNTALSSWVINNKLDTLTFGGRGEITTEIGEFGFTYHHDPSKSIKSIGQLEIPVNNSHDRIAFDYRFDGFIGFWNESALVKSHKSTIELFTLGADYTLPMFNGILIMAESMRISSKYNNKTSRQNYSVFMTSLPVGMIHQ
;
A
#
# COMPACT_ATOMS: atom_id res chain seq x y z
N ARG A 1 -13.64 -18.10 8.10
CA ARG A 1 -13.44 -17.80 6.67
C ARG A 1 -14.53 -18.47 5.86
N TYR A 2 -15.16 -17.73 4.97
CA TYR A 2 -16.06 -18.20 3.94
C TYR A 2 -15.47 -17.87 2.57
N SER A 3 -15.55 -18.78 1.61
CA SER A 3 -15.01 -18.55 0.27
C SER A 3 -15.79 -19.37 -0.75
N ASN A 4 -16.20 -18.73 -1.85
CA ASN A 4 -16.70 -19.36 -3.06
C ASN A 4 -16.02 -18.71 -4.28
N GLU A 5 -16.43 -19.06 -5.50
CA GLU A 5 -15.82 -18.54 -6.74
C GLU A 5 -15.88 -17.00 -6.87
N LYS A 6 -16.89 -16.36 -6.29
CA LYS A 6 -17.14 -14.92 -6.45
C LYS A 6 -16.99 -14.10 -5.19
N ILE A 7 -17.04 -14.73 -4.01
CA ILE A 7 -17.04 -14.01 -2.74
C ILE A 7 -16.09 -14.68 -1.76
N GLU A 8 -15.25 -13.88 -1.13
CA GLU A 8 -14.43 -14.29 0.01
C GLU A 8 -14.75 -13.38 1.21
N ALA A 9 -15.05 -13.96 2.36
CA ALA A 9 -15.25 -13.23 3.61
C ALA A 9 -14.32 -13.79 4.69
N ARG A 10 -13.62 -12.89 5.41
CA ARG A 10 -12.73 -13.23 6.53
C ARG A 10 -13.07 -12.36 7.73
N LEU A 11 -13.13 -12.98 8.88
CA LEU A 11 -13.26 -12.33 10.19
C LEU A 11 -12.07 -12.74 11.07
N GLY A 12 -11.52 -11.78 11.82
CA GLY A 12 -10.41 -11.95 12.75
C GLY A 12 -9.12 -11.34 12.25
N LEU A 13 -7.99 -11.74 12.85
CA LEU A 13 -6.67 -11.24 12.54
C LEU A 13 -6.26 -11.58 11.10
N GLN A 14 -5.95 -10.58 10.31
CA GLN A 14 -5.58 -10.75 8.91
C GLN A 14 -4.69 -9.62 8.40
N LYS A 15 -3.89 -9.92 7.40
CA LYS A 15 -3.12 -8.91 6.68
C LYS A 15 -4.00 -8.23 5.63
N ILE A 16 -3.97 -6.89 5.60
CA ILE A 16 -4.59 -6.08 4.56
C ILE A 16 -3.47 -5.22 3.96
N VAL A 17 -2.99 -5.65 2.81
CA VAL A 17 -1.88 -5.03 2.08
C VAL A 17 -2.35 -4.75 0.66
N PHE A 18 -1.98 -3.61 0.12
CA PHE A 18 -2.26 -3.23 -1.25
C PHE A 18 -1.22 -2.22 -1.76
N GLY A 19 -1.21 -2.03 -3.07
CA GLY A 19 -0.25 -1.18 -3.77
C GLY A 19 0.98 -1.93 -4.29
N PRO A 20 1.56 -1.47 -5.42
CA PRO A 20 2.68 -2.11 -6.09
C PRO A 20 4.06 -1.71 -5.59
N THR A 21 4.19 -0.62 -4.79
CA THR A 21 5.50 -0.15 -4.32
C THR A 21 6.17 -1.16 -3.39
N GLN A 22 7.48 -1.28 -3.52
CA GLN A 22 8.27 -2.28 -2.81
C GLN A 22 8.86 -1.73 -1.50
N ILE A 23 9.39 -0.51 -1.53
CA ILE A 23 10.14 0.10 -0.42
C ILE A 23 9.40 1.32 0.13
N LEU A 24 9.13 2.32 -0.72
CA LEU A 24 8.46 3.55 -0.32
C LEU A 24 6.94 3.40 -0.43
N ARG A 25 6.32 2.76 0.53
CA ARG A 25 4.94 2.23 0.50
C ARG A 25 3.90 3.21 1.07
N PRO A 26 3.38 4.19 0.31
CA PRO A 26 2.38 5.14 0.80
C PRO A 26 1.03 4.51 1.18
N LEU A 27 0.72 3.35 0.62
CA LEU A 27 -0.50 2.59 0.90
C LEU A 27 -0.33 1.54 2.02
N SER A 28 0.77 1.52 2.73
CA SER A 28 1.01 0.66 3.91
C SER A 28 0.21 1.17 5.12
N TRP A 29 -1.13 1.11 5.05
CA TRP A 29 -2.00 1.70 6.06
C TRP A 29 -2.29 0.79 7.25
N PHE A 30 -2.20 -0.52 7.06
CA PHE A 30 -2.60 -1.54 8.02
C PHE A 30 -1.51 -2.57 8.27
N ASP A 31 -0.35 -2.40 7.66
CA ASP A 31 0.81 -3.25 7.81
C ASP A 31 2.04 -2.41 8.16
N THR A 32 2.88 -2.97 8.99
CA THR A 32 4.21 -2.47 9.25
C THR A 32 5.20 -3.44 8.63
N PHE A 33 5.92 -2.99 7.62
CA PHE A 33 6.96 -3.78 6.99
C PHE A 33 8.32 -3.37 7.57
N ASP A 34 8.94 -4.24 8.32
CA ASP A 34 10.31 -4.04 8.78
C ASP A 34 11.28 -4.65 7.76
N ILE A 35 12.00 -3.78 7.04
CA ILE A 35 13.02 -4.18 6.05
C ILE A 35 14.14 -5.01 6.71
N LYS A 36 14.36 -4.83 8.00
CA LYS A 36 15.38 -5.57 8.77
C LYS A 36 14.91 -6.95 9.19
N ASN A 37 13.61 -7.23 9.12
CA ASN A 37 13.05 -8.51 9.50
C ASN A 37 13.08 -9.47 8.30
N PRO A 38 13.96 -10.50 8.32
CA PRO A 38 14.09 -11.43 7.19
C PRO A 38 12.82 -12.25 6.92
N THR A 39 11.88 -12.31 7.85
CA THR A 39 10.62 -13.03 7.67
C THR A 39 9.57 -12.21 6.90
N GLY A 40 9.75 -10.89 6.77
CA GLY A 40 8.78 -9.99 6.12
C GLY A 40 7.37 -10.07 6.73
N GLN A 41 7.26 -10.54 7.98
CA GLN A 41 5.97 -10.65 8.64
C GLN A 41 5.53 -9.30 9.17
N THR A 42 4.32 -8.92 8.78
CA THR A 42 3.64 -7.74 9.32
C THR A 42 2.63 -8.18 10.37
N ASP A 43 2.44 -7.33 11.38
CA ASP A 43 1.31 -7.49 12.28
C ASP A 43 0.01 -7.36 11.48
N GLY A 44 -0.92 -8.26 11.65
CA GLY A 44 -2.24 -8.16 11.04
C GLY A 44 -3.13 -7.17 11.77
N VAL A 45 -4.31 -6.93 11.22
CA VAL A 45 -5.39 -6.17 11.86
C VAL A 45 -6.59 -7.07 12.12
N GLU A 46 -7.29 -6.83 13.23
CA GLU A 46 -8.58 -7.48 13.50
C GLU A 46 -9.66 -6.82 12.65
N ALA A 47 -10.14 -7.57 11.66
CA ALA A 47 -11.05 -7.03 10.67
C ALA A 47 -12.13 -8.04 10.24
N LEU A 48 -13.26 -7.52 9.84
CA LEU A 48 -14.16 -8.17 8.89
C LEU A 48 -13.81 -7.63 7.50
N ARG A 49 -13.39 -8.50 6.58
CA ARG A 49 -13.11 -8.17 5.18
C ARG A 49 -13.97 -9.03 4.28
N VAL A 50 -14.59 -8.39 3.29
CA VAL A 50 -15.33 -9.04 2.22
C VAL A 50 -14.69 -8.65 0.90
N ARG A 51 -14.46 -9.64 0.02
CA ARG A 51 -14.00 -9.44 -1.36
C ARG A 51 -15.03 -10.04 -2.29
N TRP A 52 -15.37 -9.32 -3.33
CA TRP A 52 -16.26 -9.74 -4.40
C TRP A 52 -15.54 -9.65 -5.75
N PHE A 53 -15.66 -10.70 -6.54
CA PHE A 53 -15.05 -10.84 -7.85
C PHE A 53 -16.14 -10.86 -8.91
N PRO A 54 -16.63 -9.69 -9.38
CA PRO A 54 -17.71 -9.63 -10.39
C PRO A 54 -17.26 -10.20 -11.73
N SER A 55 -15.98 -10.14 -12.05
CA SER A 55 -15.34 -10.72 -13.23
C SER A 55 -13.92 -11.19 -12.92
N ASN A 56 -13.28 -11.87 -13.86
CA ASN A 56 -11.91 -12.39 -13.68
C ASN A 56 -10.84 -11.28 -13.55
N ASN A 57 -11.15 -10.09 -14.03
CA ASN A 57 -10.23 -8.95 -14.02
C ASN A 57 -10.69 -7.80 -13.13
N THR A 58 -11.72 -7.99 -12.31
CA THR A 58 -12.19 -6.96 -11.38
C THR A 58 -12.37 -7.56 -9.98
N ALA A 59 -11.85 -6.89 -8.98
CA ALA A 59 -12.05 -7.24 -7.59
C ALA A 59 -12.53 -6.01 -6.80
N LEU A 60 -13.56 -6.20 -5.99
CA LEU A 60 -14.05 -5.21 -5.04
C LEU A 60 -13.85 -5.75 -3.64
N SER A 61 -13.31 -4.95 -2.75
CA SER A 61 -13.13 -5.33 -1.36
C SER A 61 -13.63 -4.24 -0.43
N SER A 62 -14.18 -4.64 0.71
CA SER A 62 -14.55 -3.75 1.79
C SER A 62 -14.09 -4.34 3.11
N TRP A 63 -13.83 -3.49 4.08
CA TRP A 63 -13.41 -3.90 5.41
C TRP A 63 -13.93 -2.97 6.49
N VAL A 64 -14.11 -3.56 7.68
CA VAL A 64 -14.31 -2.87 8.94
C VAL A 64 -13.22 -3.39 9.88
N ILE A 65 -12.43 -2.49 10.44
CA ILE A 65 -11.31 -2.79 11.32
C ILE A 65 -11.63 -2.27 12.71
N ASN A 66 -11.49 -3.14 13.70
CA ASN A 66 -11.49 -2.72 15.10
C ASN A 66 -10.09 -2.18 15.44
N ASN A 67 -9.99 -0.87 15.64
CA ASN A 67 -8.74 -0.33 16.13
C ASN A 67 -8.69 -0.48 17.66
N LYS A 68 -7.47 -0.59 18.21
CA LYS A 68 -7.23 -0.77 19.65
C LYS A 68 -7.75 0.38 20.54
N LEU A 69 -8.50 1.33 20.00
CA LEU A 69 -9.01 2.54 20.61
C LEU A 69 -10.55 2.54 20.70
N ASP A 70 -11.17 1.36 20.67
CA ASP A 70 -12.63 1.15 20.72
C ASP A 70 -13.41 1.90 19.61
N THR A 71 -12.76 2.17 18.50
CA THR A 71 -13.39 2.76 17.31
C THR A 71 -13.29 1.83 16.12
N LEU A 72 -14.38 1.75 15.35
CA LEU A 72 -14.40 1.02 14.09
C LEU A 72 -13.98 1.95 12.96
N THR A 73 -13.03 1.49 12.17
CA THR A 73 -12.62 2.14 10.94
C THR A 73 -13.09 1.31 9.75
N PHE A 74 -13.41 1.94 8.64
CA PHE A 74 -13.94 1.23 7.49
C PHE A 74 -13.42 1.77 6.17
N GLY A 75 -13.45 0.93 5.16
CA GLY A 75 -13.01 1.32 3.84
C GLY A 75 -13.33 0.29 2.78
N GLY A 76 -12.88 0.60 1.58
CA GLY A 76 -13.06 -0.26 0.42
C GLY A 76 -12.00 0.00 -0.64
N ARG A 77 -11.86 -0.97 -1.55
CA ARG A 77 -10.95 -0.93 -2.68
C ARG A 77 -11.57 -1.59 -3.88
N GLY A 78 -11.46 -0.92 -5.03
CA GLY A 78 -11.72 -1.48 -6.36
C GLY A 78 -10.41 -1.70 -7.08
N GLU A 79 -10.29 -2.85 -7.75
CA GLU A 79 -9.13 -3.24 -8.55
C GLU A 79 -9.60 -3.70 -9.92
N ILE A 80 -8.91 -3.29 -10.97
CA ILE A 80 -9.15 -3.74 -12.33
C ILE A 80 -7.84 -4.02 -13.05
N THR A 81 -7.75 -5.20 -13.67
CA THR A 81 -6.63 -5.60 -14.51
C THR A 81 -7.03 -5.45 -15.97
N THR A 82 -6.20 -4.77 -16.74
CA THR A 82 -6.39 -4.52 -18.17
C THR A 82 -5.12 -4.89 -18.94
N GLU A 83 -5.16 -4.84 -20.28
CA GLU A 83 -3.97 -5.06 -21.13
C GLU A 83 -2.89 -3.99 -20.92
N ILE A 84 -3.26 -2.79 -20.46
CA ILE A 84 -2.32 -1.69 -20.21
C ILE A 84 -1.89 -1.60 -18.74
N GLY A 85 -2.26 -2.56 -17.90
CA GLY A 85 -1.83 -2.64 -16.51
C GLY A 85 -2.96 -2.84 -15.51
N GLU A 86 -2.58 -2.82 -14.24
CA GLU A 86 -3.45 -2.98 -13.10
C GLU A 86 -3.70 -1.63 -12.43
N PHE A 87 -4.95 -1.34 -12.10
CA PHE A 87 -5.39 -0.11 -11.46
C PHE A 87 -6.06 -0.43 -10.14
N GLY A 88 -5.74 0.33 -9.11
CA GLY A 88 -6.36 0.25 -7.80
C GLY A 88 -6.88 1.61 -7.34
N PHE A 89 -8.06 1.62 -6.73
CA PHE A 89 -8.61 2.79 -6.06
C PHE A 89 -9.05 2.40 -4.67
N THR A 90 -8.59 3.12 -3.65
CA THR A 90 -8.81 2.80 -2.24
C THR A 90 -9.35 4.00 -1.49
N TYR A 91 -10.37 3.75 -0.64
CA TYR A 91 -10.89 4.72 0.32
C TYR A 91 -10.88 4.11 1.73
N HIS A 92 -10.55 4.90 2.74
CA HIS A 92 -10.63 4.50 4.14
C HIS A 92 -10.97 5.69 5.04
N HIS A 93 -11.90 5.48 5.95
CA HIS A 93 -12.28 6.44 6.98
C HIS A 93 -11.87 5.96 8.37
N ASP A 94 -11.17 6.80 9.11
CA ASP A 94 -10.80 6.57 10.51
C ASP A 94 -11.38 7.68 11.39
N PRO A 95 -12.42 7.39 12.18
CA PRO A 95 -13.08 8.38 13.03
C PRO A 95 -12.34 8.64 14.35
N SER A 96 -11.24 7.95 14.63
CA SER A 96 -10.54 8.08 15.91
C SER A 96 -9.97 9.49 16.12
N LYS A 97 -10.00 9.96 17.38
CA LYS A 97 -9.50 11.28 17.77
C LYS A 97 -8.04 11.26 18.24
N SER A 98 -7.40 10.11 18.25
CA SER A 98 -6.02 9.95 18.69
C SER A 98 -5.01 10.29 17.58
N ILE A 99 -3.79 10.60 17.99
CA ILE A 99 -2.65 10.69 17.06
C ILE A 99 -2.30 9.28 16.62
N LYS A 100 -2.19 9.09 15.32
CA LYS A 100 -1.75 7.83 14.71
C LYS A 100 -0.62 8.08 13.73
N SER A 101 0.30 7.14 13.65
CA SER A 101 1.28 7.10 12.56
C SER A 101 0.73 6.27 11.42
N ILE A 102 0.87 6.76 10.20
CA ILE A 102 0.42 6.08 8.99
C ILE A 102 1.62 5.72 8.13
N GLY A 103 1.58 4.49 7.65
CA GLY A 103 2.56 3.98 6.71
C GLY A 103 3.92 3.75 7.32
N GLN A 104 4.82 3.27 6.50
CA GLN A 104 6.19 2.92 6.88
C GLN A 104 7.04 4.12 7.35
N LEU A 105 6.71 5.32 6.90
CA LEU A 105 7.40 6.55 7.29
C LEU A 105 6.82 7.19 8.55
N GLU A 106 5.93 6.48 9.25
CA GLU A 106 5.32 6.93 10.51
C GLU A 106 4.76 8.35 10.46
N ILE A 107 4.07 8.70 9.37
CA ILE A 107 3.52 10.03 9.18
C ILE A 107 2.43 10.29 10.21
N PRO A 108 2.57 11.28 11.10
CA PRO A 108 1.60 11.53 12.16
C PRO A 108 0.31 12.14 11.59
N VAL A 109 -0.82 11.54 11.89
CA VAL A 109 -2.15 12.06 11.58
C VAL A 109 -2.94 12.23 12.86
N ASN A 110 -3.45 13.41 13.06
CA ASN A 110 -4.23 13.77 14.24
C ASN A 110 -5.72 13.84 13.89
N ASN A 111 -6.55 13.30 14.75
CA ASN A 111 -8.00 13.32 14.65
C ASN A 111 -8.56 12.42 13.52
N SER A 112 -9.89 12.44 13.43
CA SER A 112 -10.62 11.77 12.35
C SER A 112 -10.12 12.21 10.99
N HIS A 113 -9.92 11.25 10.10
CA HIS A 113 -9.37 11.50 8.78
C HIS A 113 -9.87 10.51 7.74
N ASP A 114 -9.88 10.99 6.51
CA ASP A 114 -10.15 10.20 5.32
C ASP A 114 -8.85 9.97 4.56
N ARG A 115 -8.72 8.79 3.98
CA ARG A 115 -7.62 8.41 3.10
C ARG A 115 -8.18 7.99 1.76
N ILE A 116 -7.67 8.58 0.70
CA ILE A 116 -8.00 8.22 -0.67
C ILE A 116 -6.70 7.86 -1.36
N ALA A 117 -6.68 6.79 -2.11
CA ALA A 117 -5.50 6.39 -2.85
C ALA A 117 -5.83 5.86 -4.23
N PHE A 118 -4.89 6.05 -5.11
CA PHE A 118 -4.84 5.48 -6.44
C PHE A 118 -3.50 4.80 -6.62
N ASP A 119 -3.50 3.64 -7.22
CA ASP A 119 -2.28 2.95 -7.61
C ASP A 119 -2.42 2.36 -9.02
N TYR A 120 -1.29 2.23 -9.67
CA TYR A 120 -1.15 1.69 -11.01
C TYR A 120 0.13 0.85 -11.11
N ARG A 121 0.05 -0.28 -11.80
CA ARG A 121 1.19 -1.14 -12.12
C ARG A 121 1.12 -1.59 -13.57
N PHE A 122 2.23 -1.51 -14.24
CA PHE A 122 2.46 -2.07 -15.57
C PHE A 122 3.68 -2.98 -15.52
N ASP A 123 3.51 -4.21 -15.95
CA ASP A 123 4.57 -5.19 -16.09
C ASP A 123 4.81 -5.47 -17.58
N GLY A 124 5.89 -4.91 -18.13
CA GLY A 124 6.32 -5.07 -19.50
C GLY A 124 7.81 -5.35 -19.57
N PHE A 125 8.48 -4.88 -20.61
CA PHE A 125 9.94 -4.93 -20.71
C PHE A 125 10.62 -4.17 -19.56
N ILE A 126 10.01 -3.08 -19.13
CA ILE A 126 10.33 -2.36 -17.91
C ILE A 126 9.06 -2.43 -17.05
N GLY A 127 9.19 -2.86 -15.79
CA GLY A 127 8.14 -2.71 -14.81
C GLY A 127 8.02 -1.24 -14.40
N PHE A 128 6.80 -0.74 -14.27
CA PHE A 128 6.52 0.62 -13.85
C PHE A 128 5.33 0.66 -12.89
N TRP A 129 5.39 1.48 -11.85
CA TRP A 129 4.27 1.67 -10.93
C TRP A 129 4.18 3.08 -10.37
N ASN A 130 2.98 3.41 -9.96
CA ASN A 130 2.64 4.61 -9.21
C ASN A 130 1.81 4.23 -8.00
N GLU A 131 2.06 4.85 -6.87
CA GLU A 131 1.14 4.93 -5.74
C GLU A 131 0.96 6.39 -5.32
N SER A 132 -0.28 6.82 -5.23
CA SER A 132 -0.66 8.16 -4.81
C SER A 132 -1.68 8.07 -3.70
N ALA A 133 -1.45 8.78 -2.61
CA ALA A 133 -2.38 8.82 -1.48
C ALA A 133 -2.61 10.24 -0.98
N LEU A 134 -3.85 10.51 -0.62
CA LEU A 134 -4.30 11.74 0.01
C LEU A 134 -4.87 11.39 1.37
N VAL A 135 -4.32 11.97 2.43
CA VAL A 135 -4.83 11.87 3.79
C VAL A 135 -5.35 13.22 4.22
N LYS A 136 -6.65 13.31 4.47
CA LYS A 136 -7.32 14.56 4.81
C LYS A 136 -7.94 14.48 6.20
N SER A 137 -7.50 15.37 7.09
CA SER A 137 -8.07 15.60 8.40
C SER A 137 -8.61 17.04 8.49
N HIS A 138 -9.26 17.38 9.60
CA HIS A 138 -9.86 18.72 9.78
C HIS A 138 -8.87 19.88 9.60
N LYS A 139 -7.61 19.71 10.02
CA LYS A 139 -6.60 20.79 10.01
C LYS A 139 -5.38 20.48 9.12
N SER A 140 -5.29 19.28 8.57
CA SER A 140 -4.12 18.87 7.81
C SER A 140 -4.51 18.09 6.55
N THR A 141 -3.71 18.27 5.53
CA THR A 141 -3.78 17.47 4.30
C THR A 141 -2.37 16.97 4.01
N ILE A 142 -2.25 15.67 3.77
CA ILE A 142 -0.98 15.04 3.43
C ILE A 142 -1.17 14.35 2.09
N GLU A 143 -0.31 14.69 1.15
CA GLU A 143 -0.27 14.11 -0.19
C GLU A 143 1.02 13.31 -0.31
N LEU A 144 0.89 12.06 -0.73
CA LEU A 144 2.00 11.17 -1.05
C LEU A 144 1.92 10.81 -2.52
N PHE A 145 3.01 10.93 -3.22
CA PHE A 145 3.12 10.56 -4.62
C PHE A 145 4.40 9.76 -4.82
N THR A 146 4.29 8.51 -5.22
CA THR A 146 5.41 7.60 -5.44
C THR A 146 5.41 7.10 -6.87
N LEU A 147 6.56 7.10 -7.49
CA LEU A 147 6.84 6.45 -8.77
C LEU A 147 7.96 5.45 -8.57
N GLY A 148 7.84 4.32 -9.23
CA GLY A 148 8.89 3.31 -9.26
C GLY A 148 8.98 2.63 -10.61
N ALA A 149 10.15 2.09 -10.88
CA ALA A 149 10.41 1.27 -12.06
C ALA A 149 11.45 0.21 -11.75
N ASP A 150 11.35 -0.92 -12.42
CA ASP A 150 12.35 -1.97 -12.38
C ASP A 150 12.69 -2.50 -13.77
N TYR A 151 13.87 -3.10 -13.83
CA TYR A 151 14.36 -3.80 -15.01
C TYR A 151 15.29 -4.95 -14.61
N THR A 152 15.11 -6.09 -15.24
CA THR A 152 16.03 -7.22 -15.05
C THR A 152 17.01 -7.29 -16.21
N LEU A 153 18.26 -6.97 -15.95
CA LEU A 153 19.35 -7.15 -16.92
C LEU A 153 19.56 -8.64 -17.20
N PRO A 154 19.57 -9.09 -18.48
CA PRO A 154 19.77 -10.49 -18.85
C PRO A 154 21.27 -10.88 -18.80
N MET A 155 21.93 -10.56 -17.69
CA MET A 155 23.34 -10.86 -17.42
C MET A 155 23.43 -11.77 -16.21
N PHE A 156 24.37 -12.72 -16.24
CA PHE A 156 24.52 -13.76 -15.20
C PHE A 156 23.21 -14.55 -15.04
N ASN A 157 22.57 -14.54 -13.90
CA ASN A 157 21.26 -15.18 -13.63
C ASN A 157 20.12 -14.15 -13.53
N GLY A 158 20.31 -12.98 -14.14
CA GLY A 158 19.39 -11.85 -14.04
C GLY A 158 19.78 -10.89 -12.91
N ILE A 159 20.11 -9.65 -13.21
CA ILE A 159 20.37 -8.60 -12.23
C ILE A 159 19.14 -7.70 -12.19
N LEU A 160 18.41 -7.72 -11.08
CA LEU A 160 17.31 -6.79 -10.88
C LEU A 160 17.85 -5.42 -10.48
N ILE A 161 17.42 -4.40 -11.19
CA ILE A 161 17.65 -3.00 -10.87
C ILE A 161 16.29 -2.36 -10.62
N MET A 162 16.12 -1.66 -9.51
CA MET A 162 14.88 -1.00 -9.12
C MET A 162 15.18 0.39 -8.58
N ALA A 163 14.33 1.34 -8.92
CA ALA A 163 14.34 2.68 -8.36
C ALA A 163 12.94 3.11 -7.94
N GLU A 164 12.83 3.73 -6.78
CA GLU A 164 11.59 4.37 -6.31
C GLU A 164 11.88 5.80 -5.87
N SER A 165 10.95 6.70 -6.14
CA SER A 165 10.99 8.08 -5.66
C SER A 165 9.63 8.49 -5.14
N MET A 166 9.59 9.07 -3.94
CA MET A 166 8.38 9.54 -3.28
C MET A 166 8.49 10.99 -2.86
N ARG A 167 7.43 11.74 -3.13
CA ARG A 167 7.22 13.09 -2.60
C ARG A 167 6.12 13.06 -1.56
N ILE A 168 6.41 13.64 -0.40
CA ILE A 168 5.43 13.91 0.66
C ILE A 168 5.22 15.43 0.72
N SER A 169 3.97 15.85 0.62
CA SER A 169 3.55 17.24 0.77
C SER A 169 2.55 17.30 1.92
N SER A 170 2.90 17.96 3.00
CA SER A 170 2.02 18.13 4.15
C SER A 170 1.64 19.61 4.33
N LYS A 171 0.34 19.86 4.42
CA LYS A 171 -0.23 21.17 4.66
C LYS A 171 -0.92 21.19 6.02
N TYR A 172 -0.47 22.08 6.90
CA TYR A 172 -1.06 22.31 8.22
C TYR A 172 -1.17 23.80 8.50
N ASN A 173 -2.35 24.29 8.85
CA ASN A 173 -2.59 25.71 9.14
C ASN A 173 -1.97 26.68 8.11
N ASN A 174 -2.20 26.43 6.80
CA ASN A 174 -1.66 27.20 5.67
C ASN A 174 -0.12 27.16 5.49
N LYS A 175 0.60 26.40 6.30
CA LYS A 175 2.02 26.12 6.07
C LYS A 175 2.15 24.82 5.31
N THR A 176 2.97 24.82 4.26
CA THR A 176 3.27 23.63 3.46
C THR A 176 4.69 23.20 3.68
N SER A 177 4.88 21.93 4.00
CA SER A 177 6.20 21.28 4.05
C SER A 177 6.28 20.24 2.94
N ARG A 178 7.42 20.10 2.30
CA ARG A 178 7.66 19.09 1.25
C ARG A 178 8.95 18.32 1.56
N GLN A 179 8.88 17.02 1.37
CA GLN A 179 10.00 16.10 1.53
C GLN A 179 10.05 15.16 0.34
N ASN A 180 11.24 14.82 -0.13
CA ASN A 180 11.45 13.86 -1.21
C ASN A 180 12.37 12.75 -0.70
N TYR A 181 12.02 11.52 -1.07
CA TYR A 181 12.78 10.32 -0.78
C TYR A 181 13.04 9.60 -2.09
N SER A 182 14.22 9.05 -2.26
CA SER A 182 14.55 8.20 -3.40
C SER A 182 15.36 7.02 -2.92
N VAL A 183 15.06 5.85 -3.47
CA VAL A 183 15.72 4.59 -3.18
C VAL A 183 16.13 3.96 -4.50
N PHE A 184 17.35 3.44 -4.52
CA PHE A 184 17.86 2.60 -5.60
C PHE A 184 18.26 1.25 -5.00
N MET A 185 17.83 0.18 -5.62
CA MET A 185 18.14 -1.18 -5.21
C MET A 185 18.65 -1.99 -6.40
N THR A 186 19.64 -2.81 -6.15
CA THR A 186 20.07 -3.84 -7.08
C THR A 186 20.13 -5.18 -6.38
N SER A 187 19.64 -6.22 -7.02
CA SER A 187 19.66 -7.58 -6.49
C SER A 187 20.32 -8.51 -7.51
N LEU A 188 21.35 -9.21 -7.05
CA LEU A 188 22.07 -10.22 -7.83
C LEU A 188 21.75 -11.59 -7.23
N PRO A 189 21.12 -12.52 -7.98
CA PRO A 189 20.96 -13.89 -7.53
C PRO A 189 22.32 -14.57 -7.54
N VAL A 190 22.91 -14.76 -6.36
CA VAL A 190 24.11 -15.60 -6.20
C VAL A 190 23.65 -17.04 -6.27
N GLY A 191 24.14 -17.80 -7.26
CA GLY A 191 23.67 -19.14 -7.60
C GLY A 191 23.59 -20.07 -6.39
N MET A 192 22.60 -20.97 -6.41
CA MET A 192 22.53 -22.06 -5.45
C MET A 192 23.85 -22.82 -5.46
N ILE A 193 24.48 -22.90 -4.31
CA ILE A 193 25.61 -23.81 -4.10
C ILE A 193 25.05 -25.21 -4.34
N HIS A 194 25.49 -25.85 -5.44
CA HIS A 194 25.24 -27.27 -5.63
C HIS A 194 25.86 -28.00 -4.43
N GLN A 195 25.05 -28.62 -3.61
CA GLN A 195 25.45 -29.68 -2.69
C GLN A 195 25.73 -30.95 -3.49
#